data_1d818d72692535e28f44e3b293a705ab
#
_entry.id   1d818d72692535e28f44e3b293a705ab
#
_cell.length_a   1.000
_cell.length_b   1.000
_cell.length_c   1.000
_cell.angle_alpha   90.00
_cell.angle_beta   90.00
_cell.angle_gamma   90.00
#
_symmetry.space_group_name_H-M   'P 1'
#
loop_
_entity.id
_entity.type
_entity.pdbx_description
1 polymer ?
#
loop_
_entity_poly.entity_id
_entity_poly.type
_entity_poly.pdbx_seq_one_letter_code
_entity_poly.pdbx_strand_id
1 'polypeptide(L)'
;MYVKSYLASLRANTAHTKGRSDVSGGGKKPWRQKGRGGARAGSTRTNVWVGGAVAFGPTNERNYFQKVNKKQKRLALERALADKAAKGVLFTADSLAIESGKTKDANAVIKKLGVKDALIVKDLLDEKTLLAYRNLANCYVVDVTEVNAYLVSVFNAVIMEKSVLESITKEG
;
A
#
# COMPACT_ATOMS: atom_id res chain seq x y z
N MET A 1 -8.53 8.87 8.87
CA MET A 1 -7.52 8.15 9.69
C MET A 1 -7.10 6.83 9.06
N TYR A 2 -8.03 5.91 8.74
CA TYR A 2 -7.73 4.58 8.17
C TYR A 2 -6.92 4.63 6.87
N VAL A 3 -7.34 5.41 5.86
CA VAL A 3 -6.63 5.54 4.57
C VAL A 3 -5.18 6.00 4.77
N LYS A 4 -4.94 6.95 5.68
CA LYS A 4 -3.58 7.40 6.00
C LYS A 4 -2.72 6.28 6.61
N SER A 5 -3.31 5.48 7.51
CA SER A 5 -2.64 4.30 8.09
C SER A 5 -2.32 3.24 7.03
N TYR A 6 -3.26 2.96 6.13
CA TYR A 6 -3.07 2.00 5.04
C TYR A 6 -1.94 2.45 4.10
N LEU A 7 -1.96 3.69 3.62
CA LEU A 7 -0.90 4.23 2.77
C LEU A 7 0.47 4.27 3.47
N ALA A 8 0.49 4.53 4.78
CA ALA A 8 1.71 4.48 5.57
C ALA A 8 2.27 3.05 5.68
N SER A 9 1.40 2.03 5.77
CA SER A 9 1.82 0.62 5.84
C SER A 9 2.39 0.09 4.52
N LEU A 10 2.02 0.67 3.38
CA LEU A 10 2.57 0.32 2.07
C LEU A 10 3.98 0.88 1.83
N ARG A 11 4.44 1.81 2.67
CA ARG A 11 5.76 2.41 2.50
C ARG A 11 6.86 1.44 2.89
N ALA A 12 7.67 1.05 1.92
CA ALA A 12 8.93 0.37 2.17
C ALA A 12 9.95 1.37 2.74
N ASN A 13 10.60 1.03 3.86
CA ASN A 13 11.65 1.85 4.43
C ASN A 13 12.99 1.47 3.83
N THR A 14 13.35 2.06 2.72
CA THR A 14 14.61 1.80 1.99
C THR A 14 15.68 2.87 2.21
N ALA A 15 15.30 4.01 2.80
CA ALA A 15 16.24 5.10 3.05
C ALA A 15 17.21 4.73 4.17
N HIS A 16 18.51 4.72 3.87
CA HIS A 16 19.57 4.41 4.81
C HIS A 16 20.79 5.29 4.56
N THR A 17 21.43 5.74 5.63
CA THR A 17 22.70 6.48 5.57
C THR A 17 23.77 5.75 6.34
N LYS A 18 25.02 5.84 5.87
CA LYS A 18 26.14 5.20 6.55
C LYS A 18 26.50 5.95 7.83
N GLY A 19 26.42 5.24 8.94
CA GLY A 19 26.94 5.67 10.24
C GLY A 19 28.47 5.62 10.32
N ARG A 20 29.04 6.02 11.44
CA ARG A 20 30.49 6.04 11.62
C ARG A 20 31.16 4.67 11.54
N SER A 21 30.46 3.61 11.88
CA SER A 21 30.92 2.22 11.73
C SER A 21 30.91 1.74 10.29
N ASP A 22 29.97 2.26 9.49
CA ASP A 22 29.67 1.73 8.16
C ASP A 22 30.48 2.39 7.03
N VAL A 23 30.99 3.60 7.31
CA VAL A 23 31.85 4.33 6.34
C VAL A 23 33.19 3.63 6.24
N SER A 24 33.63 3.34 5.02
CA SER A 24 34.95 2.78 4.72
C SER A 24 36.08 3.76 5.07
N GLY A 25 37.25 3.26 5.42
CA GLY A 25 38.43 4.06 5.77
C GLY A 25 38.61 4.23 7.29
N GLY A 26 39.39 5.20 7.72
CA GLY A 26 39.77 5.43 9.11
C GLY A 26 40.82 4.43 9.61
N GLY A 27 40.80 4.09 10.90
CA GLY A 27 41.79 3.22 11.55
C GLY A 27 43.09 3.94 11.89
N LYS A 28 43.68 4.66 10.96
CA LYS A 28 44.87 5.46 11.21
C LYS A 28 44.49 6.90 11.63
N LYS A 29 45.10 7.42 12.72
CA LYS A 29 44.91 8.80 13.11
C LYS A 29 45.50 9.73 12.03
N PRO A 30 44.77 10.74 11.52
CA PRO A 30 45.23 11.57 10.39
C PRO A 30 46.52 12.32 10.69
N TRP A 31 46.72 12.80 11.92
CA TRP A 31 47.92 13.48 12.36
C TRP A 31 48.09 13.44 13.89
N ARG A 32 49.26 13.83 14.38
CA ARG A 32 49.58 13.88 15.80
C ARG A 32 48.66 14.83 16.57
N GLN A 33 48.47 14.58 17.87
CA GLN A 33 47.50 15.27 18.71
C GLN A 33 47.84 16.77 18.96
N LYS A 34 49.12 17.12 18.96
CA LYS A 34 49.64 18.46 19.23
C LYS A 34 50.80 18.81 18.30
N GLY A 35 51.17 20.09 18.21
CA GLY A 35 52.35 20.54 17.49
C GLY A 35 52.20 20.70 15.98
N ARG A 36 50.93 20.80 15.46
CA ARG A 36 50.66 21.03 14.03
C ARG A 36 49.99 22.39 13.77
N GLY A 37 49.51 23.09 14.83
CA GLY A 37 48.73 24.32 14.66
C GLY A 37 47.32 24.18 14.09
N GLY A 38 46.89 22.96 13.73
CA GLY A 38 45.56 22.66 13.18
C GLY A 38 44.62 21.98 14.17
N ALA A 39 43.37 21.91 13.83
CA ALA A 39 42.35 21.24 14.65
C ALA A 39 42.69 19.74 14.85
N ARG A 40 42.34 19.23 16.03
CA ARG A 40 42.55 17.81 16.36
C ARG A 40 41.62 16.90 15.54
N ALA A 41 42.16 15.82 14.99
CA ALA A 41 41.37 14.82 14.29
C ALA A 41 41.74 13.40 14.75
N GLY A 42 40.74 12.62 15.12
CA GLY A 42 40.92 11.23 15.52
C GLY A 42 40.69 10.23 14.39
N SER A 43 39.79 10.55 13.42
CA SER A 43 39.46 9.69 12.32
C SER A 43 38.87 10.50 11.15
N THR A 44 39.10 10.06 9.93
CA THR A 44 38.50 10.61 8.69
C THR A 44 37.02 10.30 8.54
N ARG A 45 36.49 9.30 9.29
CA ARG A 45 35.09 8.87 9.27
C ARG A 45 34.15 9.79 10.08
N THR A 46 34.66 10.81 10.73
CA THR A 46 33.83 11.67 11.58
C THR A 46 32.81 12.46 10.78
N ASN A 47 31.67 12.71 11.38
CA ASN A 47 30.54 13.46 10.75
C ASN A 47 30.87 14.94 10.47
N VAL A 48 32.00 15.44 10.96
CA VAL A 48 32.47 16.79 10.69
C VAL A 48 33.22 16.91 9.35
N TRP A 49 33.64 15.77 8.81
CA TRP A 49 34.44 15.73 7.59
C TRP A 49 33.59 15.43 6.37
N VAL A 50 33.91 16.08 5.26
CA VAL A 50 33.31 15.73 3.95
C VAL A 50 33.67 14.29 3.62
N GLY A 51 32.69 13.48 3.24
CA GLY A 51 32.85 12.04 3.03
C GLY A 51 32.87 11.20 4.31
N GLY A 52 32.70 11.82 5.49
CA GLY A 52 32.50 11.11 6.74
C GLY A 52 31.08 10.64 6.96
N ALA A 53 30.81 10.11 8.15
CA ALA A 53 29.51 9.57 8.52
C ALA A 53 28.41 10.63 8.64
N VAL A 54 27.17 10.21 8.45
CA VAL A 54 26.00 11.05 8.72
C VAL A 54 25.56 10.83 10.16
N ALA A 55 25.41 11.94 10.92
CA ALA A 55 24.86 11.89 12.27
C ALA A 55 23.32 11.88 12.20
N PHE A 56 22.68 10.91 12.89
CA PHE A 56 21.22 10.80 12.96
C PHE A 56 20.49 10.82 11.60
N GLY A 57 21.11 10.27 10.58
CA GLY A 57 20.49 10.13 9.27
C GLY A 57 19.38 9.09 9.27
N PRO A 58 18.61 8.99 8.17
CA PRO A 58 17.57 7.97 8.05
C PRO A 58 18.17 6.57 8.11
N THR A 59 17.45 5.66 8.80
CA THR A 59 17.79 4.24 8.90
C THR A 59 16.66 3.39 8.33
N ASN A 60 17.00 2.27 7.73
CA ASN A 60 16.02 1.31 7.19
C ASN A 60 15.23 0.55 8.27
N GLU A 61 15.53 0.76 9.53
CA GLU A 61 14.80 0.19 10.67
C GLU A 61 13.52 0.97 11.03
N ARG A 62 13.33 2.15 10.44
CA ARG A 62 12.17 2.99 10.74
C ARG A 62 10.88 2.33 10.29
N ASN A 63 9.94 2.15 11.23
CA ASN A 63 8.61 1.62 10.94
C ASN A 63 7.61 2.78 10.71
N TYR A 64 6.91 2.75 9.56
CA TYR A 64 5.85 3.72 9.21
C TYR A 64 4.46 3.24 9.59
N PHE A 65 4.31 2.02 10.08
CA PHE A 65 3.03 1.46 10.45
C PHE A 65 2.30 2.33 11.51
N GLN A 66 1.04 2.62 11.25
CA GLN A 66 0.15 3.34 12.17
C GLN A 66 -0.98 2.41 12.61
N LYS A 67 -1.04 2.09 13.89
CA LYS A 67 -2.08 1.22 14.46
C LYS A 67 -3.46 1.87 14.36
N VAL A 68 -4.43 1.12 13.85
CA VAL A 68 -5.85 1.49 13.83
C VAL A 68 -6.65 0.33 14.45
N ASN A 69 -7.61 0.63 15.31
CA ASN A 69 -8.43 -0.35 15.99
C ASN A 69 -9.34 -1.10 15.01
N LYS A 70 -9.64 -2.38 15.27
CA LYS A 70 -10.49 -3.23 14.41
C LYS A 70 -11.86 -2.57 14.14
N LYS A 71 -12.56 -2.06 15.18
CA LYS A 71 -13.84 -1.37 15.04
C LYS A 71 -13.77 -0.12 14.15
N GLN A 72 -12.66 0.63 14.20
CA GLN A 72 -12.46 1.80 13.33
C GLN A 72 -12.22 1.40 11.86
N LYS A 73 -11.50 0.31 11.62
CA LYS A 73 -11.30 -0.23 10.25
C LYS A 73 -12.62 -0.62 9.64
N ARG A 74 -13.46 -1.32 10.39
CA ARG A 74 -14.78 -1.75 9.97
C ARG A 74 -15.70 -0.58 9.67
N LEU A 75 -15.84 0.37 10.62
CA LEU A 75 -16.63 1.58 10.42
C LEU A 75 -16.17 2.38 9.19
N ALA A 76 -14.86 2.39 8.90
CA ALA A 76 -14.34 3.05 7.70
C ALA A 76 -14.80 2.35 6.41
N LEU A 77 -14.84 1.00 6.39
CA LEU A 77 -15.34 0.21 5.27
C LEU A 77 -16.85 0.43 5.07
N GLU A 78 -17.64 0.33 6.14
CA GLU A 78 -19.09 0.56 6.11
C GLU A 78 -19.42 1.95 5.55
N ARG A 79 -18.74 2.99 6.02
CA ARG A 79 -18.91 4.35 5.50
C ARG A 79 -18.53 4.51 4.05
N ALA A 80 -17.43 3.87 3.62
CA ALA A 80 -17.01 3.92 2.23
C ALA A 80 -18.03 3.25 1.30
N LEU A 81 -18.60 2.11 1.71
CA LEU A 81 -19.66 1.42 0.97
C LEU A 81 -20.96 2.21 0.95
N ALA A 82 -21.35 2.79 2.08
CA ALA A 82 -22.54 3.65 2.18
C ALA A 82 -22.43 4.89 1.25
N ASP A 83 -21.24 5.52 1.16
CA ASP A 83 -21.00 6.62 0.24
C ASP A 83 -21.13 6.18 -1.24
N LYS A 84 -20.64 5.00 -1.60
CA LYS A 84 -20.81 4.43 -2.95
C LYS A 84 -22.29 4.10 -3.25
N ALA A 85 -23.00 3.57 -2.29
CA ALA A 85 -24.44 3.30 -2.43
C ALA A 85 -25.24 4.60 -2.61
N ALA A 86 -24.96 5.63 -1.81
CA ALA A 86 -25.60 6.94 -1.94
C ALA A 86 -25.35 7.61 -3.30
N LYS A 87 -24.19 7.39 -3.89
CA LYS A 87 -23.82 7.89 -5.23
C LYS A 87 -24.38 7.03 -6.38
N GLY A 88 -25.02 5.89 -6.09
CA GLY A 88 -25.55 4.97 -7.08
C GLY A 88 -24.47 4.24 -7.90
N VAL A 89 -23.26 4.11 -7.38
CA VAL A 89 -22.11 3.44 -8.03
C VAL A 89 -21.69 2.14 -7.34
N LEU A 90 -22.55 1.63 -6.48
CA LEU A 90 -22.45 0.28 -5.89
C LEU A 90 -23.38 -0.66 -6.68
N PHE A 91 -22.80 -1.63 -7.35
CA PHE A 91 -23.52 -2.63 -8.14
C PHE A 91 -23.44 -4.00 -7.48
N THR A 92 -24.55 -4.73 -7.52
CA THR A 92 -24.59 -6.12 -7.04
C THR A 92 -24.93 -7.07 -8.17
N ALA A 93 -24.27 -8.21 -8.22
CA ALA A 93 -24.51 -9.29 -9.17
C ALA A 93 -24.72 -10.62 -8.44
N ASP A 94 -25.42 -11.55 -9.05
CA ASP A 94 -25.58 -12.89 -8.48
C ASP A 94 -24.30 -13.70 -8.62
N SER A 95 -23.59 -13.54 -9.76
CA SER A 95 -22.27 -14.14 -10.00
C SER A 95 -21.42 -13.23 -10.88
N LEU A 96 -20.14 -13.15 -10.57
CA LEU A 96 -19.11 -12.42 -11.32
C LEU A 96 -18.10 -13.37 -11.98
N ALA A 97 -18.38 -14.66 -12.01
CA ALA A 97 -17.50 -15.67 -12.59
C ALA A 97 -17.40 -15.51 -14.12
N ILE A 98 -16.19 -15.61 -14.65
CA ILE A 98 -15.90 -15.62 -16.09
C ILE A 98 -15.33 -17.00 -16.45
N GLU A 99 -16.21 -17.93 -16.84
CA GLU A 99 -15.83 -19.31 -17.16
C GLU A 99 -14.84 -19.41 -18.32
N SER A 100 -14.94 -18.48 -19.30
CA SER A 100 -14.06 -18.45 -20.47
C SER A 100 -12.62 -18.01 -20.15
N GLY A 101 -12.40 -17.33 -19.02
CA GLY A 101 -11.10 -16.73 -18.65
C GLY A 101 -10.62 -15.63 -19.61
N LYS A 102 -11.49 -15.17 -20.54
CA LYS A 102 -11.10 -14.19 -21.57
C LYS A 102 -11.37 -12.75 -21.10
N THR A 103 -10.40 -11.88 -21.28
CA THR A 103 -10.49 -10.44 -20.98
C THR A 103 -11.60 -9.73 -21.77
N LYS A 104 -11.94 -10.23 -22.96
CA LYS A 104 -13.04 -9.68 -23.80
C LYS A 104 -14.37 -9.74 -23.06
N ASP A 105 -14.67 -10.86 -22.41
CA ASP A 105 -15.93 -11.07 -21.71
C ASP A 105 -15.98 -10.23 -20.43
N ALA A 106 -14.89 -10.18 -19.68
CA ALA A 106 -14.73 -9.29 -18.53
C ALA A 106 -14.93 -7.81 -18.90
N ASN A 107 -14.33 -7.36 -20.00
CA ASN A 107 -14.49 -5.98 -20.48
C ASN A 107 -15.93 -5.70 -20.94
N ALA A 108 -16.64 -6.69 -21.49
CA ALA A 108 -18.04 -6.54 -21.86
C ALA A 108 -18.95 -6.26 -20.65
N VAL A 109 -18.67 -6.87 -19.50
CA VAL A 109 -19.38 -6.61 -18.24
C VAL A 109 -19.20 -5.15 -17.81
N ILE A 110 -17.96 -4.67 -17.79
CA ILE A 110 -17.64 -3.29 -17.38
C ILE A 110 -18.27 -2.26 -18.34
N LYS A 111 -18.19 -2.51 -19.64
CA LYS A 111 -18.80 -1.64 -20.65
C LYS A 111 -20.32 -1.57 -20.55
N LYS A 112 -20.99 -2.68 -20.22
CA LYS A 112 -22.45 -2.69 -20.00
C LYS A 112 -22.88 -1.80 -18.84
N LEU A 113 -22.06 -1.70 -17.80
CA LEU A 113 -22.33 -0.84 -16.64
C LEU A 113 -21.98 0.63 -16.89
N GLY A 114 -21.25 0.94 -17.96
CA GLY A 114 -20.88 2.31 -18.32
C GLY A 114 -19.94 2.99 -17.33
N VAL A 115 -19.24 2.22 -16.49
CA VAL A 115 -18.35 2.74 -15.46
C VAL A 115 -16.94 2.94 -15.99
N LYS A 116 -16.26 3.98 -15.50
CA LYS A 116 -14.91 4.35 -15.92
C LYS A 116 -13.88 3.36 -15.38
N ASP A 117 -13.96 3.08 -14.09
CA ASP A 117 -13.12 2.13 -13.37
C ASP A 117 -13.95 1.40 -12.32
N ALA A 118 -13.59 0.16 -11.99
CA ALA A 118 -14.36 -0.67 -11.10
C ALA A 118 -13.50 -1.53 -10.19
N LEU A 119 -13.86 -1.59 -8.92
CA LEU A 119 -13.43 -2.59 -7.97
C LEU A 119 -14.40 -3.77 -8.04
N ILE A 120 -13.90 -4.96 -8.32
CA ILE A 120 -14.69 -6.19 -8.39
C ILE A 120 -14.39 -7.01 -7.16
N VAL A 121 -15.43 -7.34 -6.40
CA VAL A 121 -15.33 -8.11 -5.17
C VAL A 121 -16.09 -9.41 -5.31
N LYS A 122 -15.37 -10.52 -5.15
CA LYS A 122 -15.92 -11.88 -5.22
C LYS A 122 -15.66 -12.62 -3.91
N ASP A 123 -16.54 -13.52 -3.55
CA ASP A 123 -16.42 -14.32 -2.32
C ASP A 123 -15.23 -15.29 -2.41
N LEU A 124 -15.18 -16.08 -3.47
CA LEU A 124 -14.07 -16.98 -3.77
C LEU A 124 -13.53 -16.67 -5.17
N LEU A 125 -12.29 -16.25 -5.24
CA LEU A 125 -11.68 -15.81 -6.49
C LEU A 125 -11.14 -17.00 -7.30
N ASP A 126 -11.82 -17.35 -8.40
CA ASP A 126 -11.38 -18.38 -9.33
C ASP A 126 -10.20 -17.89 -10.17
N GLU A 127 -9.27 -18.78 -10.49
CA GLU A 127 -8.11 -18.47 -11.33
C GLU A 127 -8.52 -17.91 -12.71
N LYS A 128 -9.56 -18.46 -13.34
CA LYS A 128 -10.07 -17.98 -14.63
C LYS A 128 -10.62 -16.57 -14.55
N THR A 129 -11.38 -16.28 -13.51
CA THR A 129 -11.93 -14.94 -13.26
C THR A 129 -10.80 -13.94 -13.00
N LEU A 130 -9.80 -14.30 -12.19
CA LEU A 130 -8.63 -13.48 -11.94
C LEU A 130 -7.89 -13.16 -13.25
N LEU A 131 -7.61 -14.15 -14.07
CA LEU A 131 -6.93 -13.97 -15.36
C LEU A 131 -7.72 -13.09 -16.32
N ALA A 132 -9.06 -13.20 -16.34
CA ALA A 132 -9.93 -12.39 -17.18
C ALA A 132 -9.88 -10.89 -16.82
N TYR A 133 -9.88 -10.55 -15.53
CA TYR A 133 -9.89 -9.15 -15.07
C TYR A 133 -8.50 -8.55 -14.89
N ARG A 134 -7.47 -9.33 -14.51
CA ARG A 134 -6.14 -8.85 -14.16
C ARG A 134 -5.49 -7.95 -15.21
N ASN A 135 -5.72 -8.23 -16.49
CA ASN A 135 -5.11 -7.46 -17.59
C ASN A 135 -5.87 -6.17 -17.93
N LEU A 136 -7.03 -5.92 -17.34
CA LEU A 136 -7.79 -4.70 -17.58
C LEU A 136 -7.27 -3.57 -16.69
N ALA A 137 -6.75 -2.51 -17.30
CA ALA A 137 -6.17 -1.38 -16.57
C ALA A 137 -7.19 -0.59 -15.71
N ASN A 138 -8.48 -0.68 -16.06
CA ASN A 138 -9.57 0.00 -15.39
C ASN A 138 -10.34 -0.86 -14.39
N CYS A 139 -9.84 -2.06 -14.08
CA CYS A 139 -10.48 -2.98 -13.14
C CYS A 139 -9.46 -3.50 -12.13
N TYR A 140 -9.92 -3.71 -10.92
CA TYR A 140 -9.16 -4.42 -9.91
C TYR A 140 -10.07 -5.45 -9.23
N VAL A 141 -9.65 -6.70 -9.23
CA VAL A 141 -10.41 -7.79 -8.63
C VAL A 141 -9.77 -8.20 -7.32
N VAL A 142 -10.59 -8.38 -6.30
CA VAL A 142 -10.16 -8.75 -4.96
C VAL A 142 -11.11 -9.77 -4.36
N ASP A 143 -10.56 -10.56 -3.46
CA ASP A 143 -11.33 -11.43 -2.59
C ASP A 143 -11.98 -10.64 -1.45
N VAL A 144 -13.04 -11.17 -0.86
CA VAL A 144 -13.77 -10.55 0.27
C VAL A 144 -12.84 -10.18 1.43
N THR A 145 -11.84 -11.02 1.71
CA THR A 145 -10.88 -10.81 2.80
C THR A 145 -9.91 -9.64 2.56
N GLU A 146 -9.70 -9.26 1.31
CA GLU A 146 -8.78 -8.18 0.91
C GLU A 146 -9.47 -6.82 0.80
N VAL A 147 -10.81 -6.80 0.83
CA VAL A 147 -11.57 -5.55 0.70
C VAL A 147 -11.28 -4.62 1.86
N ASN A 148 -10.98 -3.39 1.53
CA ASN A 148 -10.71 -2.36 2.51
C ASN A 148 -11.23 -0.99 2.07
N ALA A 149 -11.42 -0.09 3.03
CA ALA A 149 -11.98 1.24 2.77
C ALA A 149 -11.16 2.09 1.79
N TYR A 150 -9.85 1.84 1.67
CA TYR A 150 -9.00 2.52 0.69
C TYR A 150 -9.37 2.11 -0.73
N LEU A 151 -9.42 0.80 -1.02
CA LEU A 151 -9.78 0.29 -2.34
C LEU A 151 -11.18 0.76 -2.76
N VAL A 152 -12.17 0.62 -1.87
CA VAL A 152 -13.53 1.12 -2.11
C VAL A 152 -13.55 2.61 -2.44
N SER A 153 -12.71 3.42 -1.80
CA SER A 153 -12.66 4.87 -2.03
C SER A 153 -11.94 5.26 -3.32
N VAL A 154 -10.92 4.52 -3.74
CA VAL A 154 -10.08 4.82 -4.91
C VAL A 154 -10.86 4.59 -6.21
N PHE A 155 -11.52 3.44 -6.34
CA PHE A 155 -12.27 3.12 -7.55
C PHE A 155 -13.59 3.89 -7.62
N ASN A 156 -13.99 4.29 -8.81
CA ASN A 156 -15.24 5.03 -9.02
C ASN A 156 -16.46 4.17 -8.70
N ALA A 157 -16.52 2.96 -9.23
CA ALA A 157 -17.60 2.01 -8.99
C ALA A 157 -17.11 0.77 -8.20
N VAL A 158 -18.01 0.14 -7.48
CA VAL A 158 -17.79 -1.13 -6.80
C VAL A 158 -18.82 -2.13 -7.28
N ILE A 159 -18.37 -3.29 -7.72
CA ILE A 159 -19.20 -4.39 -8.18
C ILE A 159 -18.93 -5.57 -7.27
N MET A 160 -19.93 -6.08 -6.58
CA MET A 160 -19.77 -7.20 -5.66
C MET A 160 -20.86 -8.25 -5.82
N GLU A 161 -20.53 -9.48 -5.47
CA GLU A 161 -21.52 -10.54 -5.38
C GLU A 161 -22.46 -10.29 -4.21
N LYS A 162 -23.72 -10.69 -4.31
CA LYS A 162 -24.74 -10.51 -3.25
C LYS A 162 -24.31 -11.20 -1.96
N SER A 163 -23.73 -12.40 -2.05
CA SER A 163 -23.20 -13.15 -0.91
C SER A 163 -22.17 -12.34 -0.11
N VAL A 164 -21.29 -11.62 -0.82
CA VAL A 164 -20.26 -10.75 -0.24
C VAL A 164 -20.89 -9.59 0.52
N LEU A 165 -21.87 -8.92 -0.07
CA LEU A 165 -22.55 -7.81 0.58
C LEU A 165 -23.25 -8.25 1.86
N GLU A 166 -23.90 -9.43 1.83
CA GLU A 166 -24.54 -10.01 3.01
C GLU A 166 -23.52 -10.39 4.10
N SER A 167 -22.37 -10.95 3.74
CA SER A 167 -21.33 -11.30 4.71
C SER A 167 -20.78 -10.07 5.42
N ILE A 168 -20.45 -9.02 4.67
CA ILE A 168 -19.94 -7.75 5.23
C ILE A 168 -20.98 -7.09 6.16
N THR A 169 -22.29 -7.19 5.84
CA THR A 169 -23.36 -6.62 6.65
C THR A 169 -23.68 -7.45 7.88
N LYS A 170 -23.58 -8.78 7.84
CA LYS A 170 -23.87 -9.68 8.97
C LYS A 170 -22.79 -9.66 10.05
N GLU A 171 -21.54 -9.42 9.69
CA GLU A 171 -20.46 -9.25 10.64
C GLU A 171 -20.53 -7.93 11.46
N GLY A 172 -21.60 -7.13 11.28
CA GLY A 172 -21.98 -5.87 11.86
C GLY A 172 -22.55 -5.89 13.28
#